data_d694ef519b99ff1233b70aaf4651671e
#
_entry.id   d694ef519b99ff1233b70aaf4651671e
#
_cell.length_a   1.000
_cell.length_b   1.000
_cell.length_c   1.000
_cell.angle_alpha   90.00
_cell.angle_beta   90.00
_cell.angle_gamma   90.00
#
_symmetry.space_group_name_H-M   'P 1'
#
loop_
_entity.id
_entity.type
_entity.pdbx_description
1 polymer ?
#
loop_
_entity_poly.entity_id
_entity_poly.type
_entity_poly.pdbx_seq_one_letter_code
_entity_poly.pdbx_strand_id
1 'polypeptide(L)'
;MGWRTKKTHPQAMELPTVQRNDEKKHDSIVTVDEISREVVHTLSKDEKLILLALASLSLMAALDGTSISVALPTMSQELGGSATEAFWTGTSFTLCSAVFQPVFSSFSDLFGRKPLILVAIFWFLIGAIVAGVANDYTHMLIGRSLQGVGGGGIITLTSIVIADVVPLAHRAKYFGMLSAIWSLGTVTGPVIGGCFAEKSTWRWIFYLNFPLIAVGTALVLWSSRSKSHKVSYRDQLRKIDYLGIVLFIPSTASFLIPLTWGGVLYNWDSWHTVAPLVTGAVGLILFSVYEYRFARNPMIPPSIFRNRTSLIAFAGYTVVGLVVWCILYFLPIYYEAVKGFKPIMSGVALFPETFTLAPSAVVVGLVISRLGNYYWAICIGWGVSTIGTGLMYLLSADASTATWVCVNLVPGLGVGMVLPSIPLAVQAAATPETLAIAVAMSTFFRGFGQSIGVAIGGVIFQNRMKSNLLDYAELRAHADKYSGEAASAVQMIRAMADGPMKDHLKEAYSDSLKVVWAFCCGICGLIFVISLFTKSYSLNRVMTTQKGQEDETRGLRNESRGE
;
A
#
# COMPACT_ATOMS: atom_id res chain seq x y z
N MET A 1 -59.23 -36.77 38.24
CA MET A 1 -58.60 -35.98 39.30
C MET A 1 -57.97 -34.75 38.60
N GLY A 2 -58.70 -33.65 38.74
CA GLY A 2 -58.34 -32.43 38.05
C GLY A 2 -57.40 -31.53 38.85
N TRP A 3 -56.54 -30.82 38.16
CA TRP A 3 -55.84 -29.66 38.69
C TRP A 3 -56.12 -28.46 37.79
N ARG A 4 -56.84 -27.48 38.37
CA ARG A 4 -57.10 -26.16 37.78
C ARG A 4 -55.85 -25.29 37.91
N THR A 5 -55.38 -24.73 36.82
CA THR A 5 -54.38 -23.64 36.83
C THR A 5 -55.11 -22.29 36.83
N LYS A 6 -54.88 -21.50 37.86
CA LYS A 6 -55.31 -20.09 37.99
C LYS A 6 -54.47 -19.22 37.05
N LYS A 7 -55.13 -18.53 36.13
CA LYS A 7 -54.54 -17.38 35.41
C LYS A 7 -54.53 -16.17 36.33
N THR A 8 -53.35 -15.63 36.64
CA THR A 8 -53.15 -14.31 37.24
C THR A 8 -52.83 -13.31 36.15
N HIS A 9 -53.66 -12.29 35.99
CA HIS A 9 -53.40 -11.11 35.15
C HIS A 9 -52.31 -10.24 35.81
N PRO A 10 -51.36 -9.65 35.07
CA PRO A 10 -50.52 -8.59 35.59
C PRO A 10 -51.29 -7.27 35.57
N GLN A 11 -51.32 -6.59 36.71
CA GLN A 11 -51.80 -5.23 36.88
C GLN A 11 -50.96 -4.25 36.06
N ALA A 12 -51.66 -3.35 35.35
CA ALA A 12 -51.08 -2.19 34.70
C ALA A 12 -50.52 -1.23 35.77
N MET A 13 -49.25 -0.89 35.67
CA MET A 13 -48.58 0.11 36.48
C MET A 13 -48.91 1.49 35.89
N GLU A 14 -49.72 2.27 36.58
CA GLU A 14 -50.04 3.66 36.22
C GLU A 14 -48.77 4.54 36.42
N LEU A 15 -48.36 5.22 35.34
CA LEU A 15 -47.32 6.26 35.38
C LEU A 15 -47.92 7.54 35.98
N PRO A 16 -47.16 8.26 36.83
CA PRO A 16 -47.62 9.52 37.41
C PRO A 16 -47.72 10.62 36.36
N THR A 17 -48.89 11.27 36.30
CA THR A 17 -49.17 12.48 35.53
C THR A 17 -48.33 13.63 36.07
N VAL A 18 -47.36 14.09 35.27
CA VAL A 18 -46.62 15.35 35.52
C VAL A 18 -47.50 16.50 35.02
N GLN A 19 -47.90 17.37 35.98
CA GLN A 19 -48.54 18.65 35.69
C GLN A 19 -47.66 19.53 34.83
N ARG A 20 -48.23 20.02 33.74
CA ARG A 20 -47.63 20.93 32.78
C ARG A 20 -47.75 22.35 33.34
N ASN A 21 -46.64 22.92 33.81
CA ASN A 21 -46.58 24.36 34.05
C ASN A 21 -46.07 25.04 32.75
N ASP A 22 -46.97 25.81 32.14
CA ASP A 22 -46.68 26.70 31.03
C ASP A 22 -45.86 27.89 31.52
N GLU A 23 -44.55 27.89 31.31
CA GLU A 23 -43.76 29.11 31.29
C GLU A 23 -42.93 29.15 30.00
N LYS A 24 -43.16 30.24 29.25
CA LYS A 24 -42.53 30.59 28.00
C LYS A 24 -41.00 30.64 28.16
N LYS A 25 -40.28 29.62 27.69
CA LYS A 25 -38.91 29.72 27.25
C LYS A 25 -38.88 29.40 25.76
N HIS A 26 -38.43 30.37 25.00
CA HIS A 26 -38.00 30.20 23.63
C HIS A 26 -36.87 29.14 23.60
N ASP A 27 -37.23 27.88 23.61
CA ASP A 27 -36.31 26.81 23.21
C ASP A 27 -36.19 26.91 21.69
N SER A 28 -35.11 27.49 21.24
CA SER A 28 -34.61 27.32 19.89
C SER A 28 -34.48 25.81 19.67
N ILE A 29 -35.44 25.22 18.94
CA ILE A 29 -35.29 23.89 18.38
C ILE A 29 -34.04 24.00 17.46
N VAL A 30 -32.90 23.61 17.99
CA VAL A 30 -31.70 23.36 17.19
C VAL A 30 -32.09 22.21 16.27
N THR A 31 -32.47 22.54 15.05
CA THR A 31 -32.84 21.54 14.06
C THR A 31 -31.62 20.66 13.82
N VAL A 32 -31.88 19.35 13.63
CA VAL A 32 -30.85 18.36 13.31
C VAL A 32 -29.99 18.84 12.11
N ASP A 33 -30.53 19.73 11.27
CA ASP A 33 -29.84 20.41 10.16
C ASP A 33 -28.84 21.48 10.60
N GLU A 34 -28.96 22.07 11.79
CA GLU A 34 -27.96 23.03 12.32
C GLU A 34 -26.78 22.29 12.99
N ILE A 35 -27.01 21.10 13.52
CA ILE A 35 -25.93 20.22 14.02
C ILE A 35 -25.17 19.60 12.82
N SER A 36 -25.81 19.49 11.66
CA SER A 36 -25.19 19.03 10.40
C SER A 36 -24.38 20.10 9.67
N ARG A 37 -24.52 21.38 10.05
CA ARG A 37 -23.70 22.47 9.52
C ARG A 37 -22.34 22.41 10.17
N GLU A 38 -21.40 21.79 9.45
CA GLU A 38 -19.96 22.07 9.46
C GLU A 38 -19.38 22.45 10.83
N VAL A 39 -19.20 21.48 11.69
CA VAL A 39 -18.02 21.51 12.51
C VAL A 39 -16.85 21.33 11.52
N VAL A 40 -16.40 22.44 10.94
CA VAL A 40 -15.15 22.49 10.20
C VAL A 40 -14.11 22.04 11.21
N HIS A 41 -13.73 20.77 11.13
CA HIS A 41 -12.67 20.22 11.98
C HIS A 41 -11.38 20.91 11.56
N THR A 42 -11.12 22.06 12.17
CA THR A 42 -9.88 22.79 11.97
C THR A 42 -8.79 22.04 12.72
N LEU A 43 -7.95 21.36 11.95
CA LEU A 43 -6.76 20.71 12.50
C LEU A 43 -5.95 21.71 13.32
N SER A 44 -5.54 21.30 14.50
CA SER A 44 -4.62 22.06 15.36
C SER A 44 -3.27 22.28 14.65
N LYS A 45 -2.46 23.23 15.14
CA LYS A 45 -1.12 23.47 14.57
C LYS A 45 -0.26 22.21 14.64
N ASP A 46 -0.32 21.47 15.73
CA ASP A 46 0.46 20.25 15.94
C ASP A 46 0.03 19.13 15.00
N GLU A 47 -1.27 18.96 14.76
CA GLU A 47 -1.81 18.00 13.80
C GLU A 47 -1.39 18.32 12.36
N LYS A 48 -1.37 19.61 11.99
CA LYS A 48 -0.86 20.04 10.69
C LYS A 48 0.63 19.76 10.55
N LEU A 49 1.43 20.01 11.59
CA LEU A 49 2.87 19.77 11.58
C LEU A 49 3.18 18.27 11.42
N ILE A 50 2.49 17.40 12.16
CA ILE A 50 2.72 15.96 12.04
C ILE A 50 2.29 15.42 10.67
N LEU A 51 1.18 15.91 10.11
CA LEU A 51 0.74 15.52 8.76
C LEU A 51 1.72 16.00 7.69
N LEU A 52 2.29 17.20 7.83
CA LEU A 52 3.31 17.72 6.92
C LEU A 52 4.61 16.91 7.02
N ALA A 53 5.02 16.52 8.23
CA ALA A 53 6.16 15.65 8.44
C ALA A 53 5.97 14.30 7.73
N LEU A 54 4.81 13.68 7.92
CA LEU A 54 4.47 12.40 7.30
C LEU A 54 4.34 12.50 5.78
N ALA A 55 3.86 13.63 5.26
CA ALA A 55 3.83 13.92 3.82
C ALA A 55 5.26 13.97 3.23
N SER A 56 6.19 14.68 3.90
CA SER A 56 7.60 14.75 3.50
C SER A 56 8.28 13.39 3.53
N LEU A 57 8.06 12.61 4.60
CA LEU A 57 8.62 11.26 4.73
C LEU A 57 8.00 10.27 3.72
N SER A 58 6.73 10.43 3.37
CA SER A 58 6.07 9.62 2.34
C SER A 58 6.60 9.96 0.94
N LEU A 59 6.86 11.23 0.65
CA LEU A 59 7.51 11.65 -0.60
C LEU A 59 8.92 11.05 -0.72
N MET A 60 9.69 11.10 0.37
CA MET A 60 11.01 10.48 0.44
C MET A 60 10.95 8.98 0.14
N ALA A 61 10.05 8.25 0.80
CA ALA A 61 9.91 6.81 0.58
C ALA A 61 9.48 6.47 -0.86
N ALA A 62 8.62 7.30 -1.47
CA ALA A 62 8.21 7.15 -2.85
C ALA A 62 9.34 7.42 -3.84
N LEU A 63 10.11 8.49 -3.64
CA LEU A 63 11.29 8.82 -4.45
C LEU A 63 12.34 7.71 -4.37
N ASP A 64 12.69 7.27 -3.15
CA ASP A 64 13.68 6.22 -2.92
C ASP A 64 13.27 4.89 -3.57
N GLY A 65 11.98 4.51 -3.45
CA GLY A 65 11.47 3.26 -4.02
C GLY A 65 11.45 3.23 -5.55
N THR A 66 11.35 4.38 -6.22
CA THR A 66 11.15 4.46 -7.67
C THR A 66 12.39 4.93 -8.44
N SER A 67 13.27 5.75 -7.83
CA SER A 67 14.48 6.27 -8.50
C SER A 67 15.47 5.17 -8.87
N ILE A 68 15.49 4.08 -8.13
CA ILE A 68 16.43 2.97 -8.33
C ILE A 68 16.16 2.24 -9.64
N SER A 69 14.93 2.12 -10.08
CA SER A 69 14.53 1.29 -11.24
C SER A 69 15.32 1.64 -12.51
N VAL A 70 15.61 2.90 -12.74
CA VAL A 70 16.35 3.40 -13.91
C VAL A 70 17.88 3.32 -13.70
N ALA A 71 18.34 3.34 -12.45
CA ALA A 71 19.77 3.28 -12.12
C ALA A 71 20.31 1.84 -12.03
N LEU A 72 19.46 0.81 -11.99
CA LEU A 72 19.86 -0.60 -11.82
C LEU A 72 20.95 -1.06 -12.80
N PRO A 73 20.91 -0.75 -14.11
CA PRO A 73 21.95 -1.18 -15.04
C PRO A 73 23.32 -0.58 -14.69
N THR A 74 23.37 0.71 -14.34
CA THR A 74 24.60 1.40 -13.94
C THR A 74 25.14 0.84 -12.63
N MET A 75 24.26 0.61 -11.64
CA MET A 75 24.62 -0.01 -10.37
C MET A 75 25.18 -1.43 -10.57
N SER A 76 24.56 -2.23 -11.46
CA SER A 76 25.02 -3.59 -11.75
C SER A 76 26.42 -3.61 -12.33
N GLN A 77 26.76 -2.68 -13.21
CA GLN A 77 28.09 -2.56 -13.78
C GLN A 77 29.14 -2.14 -12.74
N GLU A 78 28.85 -1.13 -11.91
CA GLU A 78 29.79 -0.63 -10.93
C GLU A 78 30.01 -1.59 -9.74
N LEU A 79 28.96 -2.28 -9.30
CA LEU A 79 29.03 -3.21 -8.15
C LEU A 79 29.45 -4.64 -8.56
N GLY A 80 29.67 -4.88 -9.88
CA GLY A 80 30.12 -6.18 -10.41
C GLY A 80 29.14 -7.32 -10.18
N GLY A 81 27.83 -7.03 -10.16
CA GLY A 81 26.78 -7.99 -9.84
C GLY A 81 25.98 -8.47 -11.04
N SER A 82 25.20 -9.52 -10.80
CA SER A 82 24.26 -10.10 -11.76
C SER A 82 22.99 -9.26 -11.90
N ALA A 83 22.27 -9.44 -13.01
CA ALA A 83 20.95 -8.85 -13.20
C ALA A 83 19.96 -9.21 -12.06
N THR A 84 20.11 -10.40 -11.49
CA THR A 84 19.34 -10.87 -10.36
C THR A 84 19.60 -10.06 -9.09
N GLU A 85 20.86 -9.81 -8.75
CA GLU A 85 21.23 -9.00 -7.59
C GLU A 85 20.76 -7.55 -7.76
N ALA A 86 20.83 -7.01 -8.98
CA ALA A 86 20.24 -5.71 -9.30
C ALA A 86 18.72 -5.68 -9.02
N PHE A 87 17.98 -6.70 -9.45
CA PHE A 87 16.55 -6.84 -9.17
C PHE A 87 16.26 -6.89 -7.65
N TRP A 88 17.08 -7.64 -6.89
CA TRP A 88 16.94 -7.73 -5.43
C TRP A 88 17.13 -6.40 -4.71
N THR A 89 17.83 -5.44 -5.31
CA THR A 89 17.98 -4.09 -4.75
C THR A 89 16.62 -3.40 -4.51
N GLY A 90 15.67 -3.56 -5.44
CA GLY A 90 14.31 -3.06 -5.27
C GLY A 90 13.44 -3.98 -4.40
N THR A 91 13.55 -5.29 -4.63
CA THR A 91 12.71 -6.29 -3.98
C THR A 91 12.95 -6.41 -2.48
N SER A 92 14.21 -6.35 -2.02
CA SER A 92 14.56 -6.42 -0.59
C SER A 92 13.93 -5.28 0.22
N PHE A 93 13.90 -4.07 -0.34
CA PHE A 93 13.21 -2.94 0.28
C PHE A 93 11.70 -3.19 0.41
N THR A 94 11.03 -3.59 -0.70
CA THR A 94 9.58 -3.78 -0.73
C THR A 94 9.16 -4.94 0.19
N LEU A 95 9.91 -6.03 0.20
CA LEU A 95 9.67 -7.19 1.05
C LEU A 95 9.79 -6.84 2.53
N CYS A 96 10.91 -6.26 2.95
CA CYS A 96 11.11 -5.85 4.34
C CYS A 96 10.07 -4.80 4.75
N SER A 97 9.74 -3.86 3.85
CA SER A 97 8.69 -2.88 4.10
C SER A 97 7.35 -3.55 4.40
N ALA A 98 6.92 -4.50 3.59
CA ALA A 98 5.65 -5.20 3.83
C ALA A 98 5.65 -5.99 5.14
N VAL A 99 6.70 -6.80 5.39
CA VAL A 99 6.78 -7.69 6.56
C VAL A 99 6.76 -6.91 7.88
N PHE A 100 7.38 -5.74 7.95
CA PHE A 100 7.47 -4.97 9.20
C PHE A 100 6.28 -4.05 9.46
N GLN A 101 5.36 -3.84 8.52
CA GLN A 101 4.19 -2.98 8.70
C GLN A 101 3.30 -3.37 9.89
N PRO A 102 2.86 -4.63 10.05
CA PRO A 102 2.04 -5.03 11.21
C PRO A 102 2.81 -4.91 12.53
N VAL A 103 4.12 -5.15 12.52
CA VAL A 103 4.99 -5.04 13.70
C VAL A 103 5.04 -3.58 14.19
N PHE A 104 5.27 -2.62 13.28
CA PHE A 104 5.24 -1.19 13.63
C PHE A 104 3.88 -0.75 14.14
N SER A 105 2.78 -1.28 13.59
CA SER A 105 1.43 -1.01 14.12
C SER A 105 1.29 -1.47 15.55
N SER A 106 1.59 -2.74 15.84
CA SER A 106 1.48 -3.31 17.17
C SER A 106 2.33 -2.56 18.20
N PHE A 107 3.57 -2.23 17.85
CA PHE A 107 4.44 -1.45 18.74
C PHE A 107 3.94 -0.02 18.91
N SER A 108 3.35 0.59 17.89
CA SER A 108 2.86 1.97 17.99
C SER A 108 1.64 2.10 18.91
N ASP A 109 0.85 1.05 19.06
CA ASP A 109 -0.26 1.01 20.02
C ASP A 109 0.26 0.95 21.47
N LEU A 110 1.41 0.33 21.70
CA LEU A 110 2.02 0.19 23.03
C LEU A 110 2.86 1.40 23.43
N PHE A 111 3.77 1.83 22.55
CA PHE A 111 4.78 2.87 22.83
C PHE A 111 4.38 4.26 22.36
N GLY A 112 3.28 4.35 21.58
CA GLY A 112 2.82 5.59 20.99
C GLY A 112 3.37 5.83 19.58
N ARG A 113 2.72 6.72 18.83
CA ARG A 113 3.01 6.94 17.40
C ARG A 113 4.36 7.64 17.18
N LYS A 114 4.61 8.74 17.93
CA LYS A 114 5.79 9.59 17.75
C LYS A 114 7.13 8.87 17.95
N PRO A 115 7.35 8.09 19.04
CA PRO A 115 8.58 7.31 19.20
C PRO A 115 8.80 6.32 18.05
N LEU A 116 7.74 5.65 17.59
CA LEU A 116 7.86 4.65 16.52
C LEU A 116 8.14 5.28 15.14
N ILE A 117 7.63 6.50 14.87
CA ILE A 117 8.02 7.27 13.68
C ILE A 117 9.52 7.55 13.71
N LEU A 118 10.06 7.97 14.85
CA LEU A 118 11.50 8.24 15.00
C LEU A 118 12.34 6.97 14.83
N VAL A 119 11.88 5.83 15.36
CA VAL A 119 12.53 4.52 15.13
C VAL A 119 12.48 4.12 13.66
N ALA A 120 11.38 4.34 12.97
CA ALA A 120 11.27 4.07 11.54
C ALA A 120 12.22 4.95 10.72
N ILE A 121 12.29 6.25 11.03
CA ILE A 121 13.24 7.19 10.41
C ILE A 121 14.69 6.74 10.66
N PHE A 122 15.01 6.31 11.87
CA PHE A 122 16.36 5.84 12.24
C PHE A 122 16.78 4.64 11.39
N TRP A 123 15.93 3.62 11.24
CA TRP A 123 16.23 2.46 10.39
C TRP A 123 16.37 2.83 8.93
N PHE A 124 15.50 3.72 8.43
CA PHE A 124 15.60 4.22 7.06
C PHE A 124 16.91 4.98 6.81
N LEU A 125 17.31 5.85 7.74
CA LEU A 125 18.55 6.62 7.65
C LEU A 125 19.79 5.71 7.63
N ILE A 126 19.88 4.75 8.57
CA ILE A 126 21.00 3.79 8.58
C ILE A 126 21.06 3.03 7.25
N GLY A 127 19.91 2.54 6.77
CA GLY A 127 19.83 1.83 5.50
C GLY A 127 20.28 2.70 4.32
N ALA A 128 19.89 3.99 4.30
CA ALA A 128 20.32 4.94 3.27
C ALA A 128 21.84 5.20 3.30
N ILE A 129 22.43 5.29 4.49
CA ILE A 129 23.90 5.42 4.65
C ILE A 129 24.59 4.17 4.11
N VAL A 130 24.17 2.97 4.56
CA VAL A 130 24.79 1.70 4.16
C VAL A 130 24.69 1.49 2.64
N ALA A 131 23.52 1.76 2.04
CA ALA A 131 23.33 1.65 0.60
C ALA A 131 24.12 2.70 -0.19
N GLY A 132 24.21 3.94 0.34
CA GLY A 132 24.95 5.03 -0.31
C GLY A 132 26.47 4.83 -0.37
N VAL A 133 27.03 4.09 0.59
CA VAL A 133 28.47 3.76 0.62
C VAL A 133 28.78 2.34 0.14
N ALA A 134 27.80 1.61 -0.39
CA ALA A 134 27.97 0.23 -0.82
C ALA A 134 28.98 0.13 -1.97
N ASN A 135 29.90 -0.85 -1.86
CA ASN A 135 30.89 -1.21 -2.87
C ASN A 135 30.66 -2.61 -3.45
N ASP A 136 29.70 -3.35 -2.91
CA ASP A 136 29.24 -4.65 -3.37
C ASP A 136 27.73 -4.81 -3.15
N TYR A 137 27.15 -5.86 -3.74
CA TYR A 137 25.71 -6.13 -3.59
C TYR A 137 25.32 -6.58 -2.19
N THR A 138 26.23 -7.18 -1.41
CA THR A 138 25.91 -7.60 -0.04
C THR A 138 25.59 -6.38 0.82
N HIS A 139 26.44 -5.35 0.80
CA HIS A 139 26.21 -4.09 1.50
C HIS A 139 24.96 -3.36 0.96
N MET A 140 24.79 -3.36 -0.37
CA MET A 140 23.60 -2.78 -0.99
C MET A 140 22.32 -3.43 -0.49
N LEU A 141 22.22 -4.76 -0.51
CA LEU A 141 21.03 -5.50 -0.08
C LEU A 141 20.75 -5.35 1.43
N ILE A 142 21.80 -5.32 2.25
CA ILE A 142 21.66 -5.02 3.69
C ILE A 142 21.10 -3.60 3.86
N GLY A 143 21.66 -2.60 3.19
CA GLY A 143 21.19 -1.23 3.24
C GLY A 143 19.73 -1.10 2.81
N ARG A 144 19.34 -1.74 1.71
CA ARG A 144 17.96 -1.76 1.19
C ARG A 144 17.00 -2.46 2.13
N SER A 145 17.42 -3.56 2.77
CA SER A 145 16.59 -4.26 3.77
C SER A 145 16.33 -3.38 4.98
N LEU A 146 17.34 -2.68 5.50
CA LEU A 146 17.20 -1.74 6.61
C LEU A 146 16.32 -0.54 6.25
N GLN A 147 16.49 0.03 5.04
CA GLN A 147 15.58 1.04 4.51
C GLN A 147 14.15 0.52 4.40
N GLY A 148 13.97 -0.74 3.97
CA GLY A 148 12.66 -1.39 3.90
C GLY A 148 11.98 -1.47 5.26
N VAL A 149 12.70 -1.88 6.31
CA VAL A 149 12.18 -1.89 7.69
C VAL A 149 11.67 -0.49 8.08
N GLY A 150 12.50 0.54 7.90
CA GLY A 150 12.13 1.93 8.18
C GLY A 150 10.98 2.44 7.31
N GLY A 151 11.02 2.16 6.01
CA GLY A 151 10.00 2.53 5.02
C GLY A 151 8.63 1.93 5.34
N GLY A 152 8.58 0.65 5.74
CA GLY A 152 7.35 0.00 6.19
C GLY A 152 6.74 0.68 7.40
N GLY A 153 7.58 1.06 8.38
CA GLY A 153 7.16 1.86 9.52
C GLY A 153 6.58 3.22 9.13
N ILE A 154 7.27 3.97 8.25
CA ILE A 154 6.82 5.28 7.77
C ILE A 154 5.47 5.16 7.06
N ILE A 155 5.31 4.23 6.12
CA ILE A 155 4.08 4.02 5.33
C ILE A 155 2.90 3.71 6.26
N THR A 156 3.09 2.76 7.17
CA THR A 156 2.03 2.30 8.07
C THR A 156 1.66 3.37 9.08
N LEU A 157 2.65 3.98 9.74
CA LEU A 157 2.40 5.00 10.76
C LEU A 157 1.78 6.27 10.15
N THR A 158 2.12 6.63 8.89
CA THR A 158 1.44 7.71 8.17
C THR A 158 -0.06 7.43 8.06
N SER A 159 -0.42 6.22 7.64
CA SER A 159 -1.83 5.84 7.48
C SER A 159 -2.58 5.77 8.82
N ILE A 160 -1.92 5.27 9.87
CA ILE A 160 -2.48 5.18 11.23
C ILE A 160 -2.68 6.59 11.82
N VAL A 161 -1.71 7.48 11.70
CA VAL A 161 -1.81 8.86 12.23
C VAL A 161 -2.92 9.63 11.53
N ILE A 162 -3.10 9.47 10.20
CA ILE A 162 -4.25 10.06 9.49
C ILE A 162 -5.56 9.52 10.09
N ALA A 163 -5.63 8.21 10.37
CA ALA A 163 -6.82 7.60 10.97
C ALA A 163 -7.07 8.05 12.42
N ASP A 164 -6.03 8.37 13.19
CA ASP A 164 -6.14 8.85 14.57
C ASP A 164 -6.54 10.33 14.66
N VAL A 165 -5.98 11.16 13.77
CA VAL A 165 -6.11 12.63 13.82
C VAL A 165 -7.34 13.13 13.07
N VAL A 166 -7.69 12.47 11.96
CA VAL A 166 -8.73 12.93 11.03
C VAL A 166 -10.05 12.17 11.28
N PRO A 167 -11.19 12.87 11.46
CA PRO A 167 -12.49 12.23 11.52
C PRO A 167 -12.78 11.37 10.28
N LEU A 168 -13.48 10.23 10.46
CA LEU A 168 -13.71 9.23 9.41
C LEU A 168 -14.28 9.84 8.12
N ALA A 169 -15.23 10.77 8.24
CA ALA A 169 -15.86 11.45 7.11
C ALA A 169 -14.86 12.23 6.22
N HIS A 170 -13.77 12.74 6.80
CA HIS A 170 -12.78 13.55 6.09
C HIS A 170 -11.51 12.79 5.69
N ARG A 171 -11.32 11.55 6.15
CA ARG A 171 -10.12 10.75 5.89
C ARG A 171 -9.87 10.51 4.39
N ALA A 172 -10.94 10.35 3.60
CA ALA A 172 -10.83 10.18 2.15
C ALA A 172 -10.02 11.28 1.47
N LYS A 173 -10.24 12.55 1.85
CA LYS A 173 -9.50 13.70 1.35
C LYS A 173 -8.00 13.56 1.64
N TYR A 174 -7.62 13.18 2.85
CA TYR A 174 -6.21 13.06 3.25
C TYR A 174 -5.53 11.85 2.61
N PHE A 175 -6.24 10.73 2.45
CA PHE A 175 -5.72 9.58 1.67
C PHE A 175 -5.56 9.93 0.19
N GLY A 176 -6.46 10.73 -0.40
CA GLY A 176 -6.31 11.25 -1.75
C GLY A 176 -5.07 12.15 -1.87
N MET A 177 -4.84 13.05 -0.91
CA MET A 177 -3.62 13.89 -0.88
C MET A 177 -2.35 13.04 -0.71
N LEU A 178 -2.37 12.02 0.15
CA LEU A 178 -1.25 11.09 0.31
C LEU A 178 -0.96 10.34 -1.00
N SER A 179 -1.99 9.90 -1.70
CA SER A 179 -1.85 9.26 -3.01
C SER A 179 -1.23 10.20 -4.05
N ALA A 180 -1.57 11.49 -4.02
CA ALA A 180 -0.94 12.50 -4.89
C ALA A 180 0.55 12.68 -4.58
N ILE A 181 0.93 12.68 -3.30
CA ILE A 181 2.34 12.76 -2.87
C ILE A 181 3.11 11.53 -3.35
N TRP A 182 2.54 10.34 -3.21
CA TRP A 182 3.12 9.10 -3.73
C TRP A 182 3.29 9.14 -5.25
N SER A 183 2.27 9.60 -5.99
CA SER A 183 2.33 9.75 -7.45
C SER A 183 3.40 10.76 -7.87
N LEU A 184 3.54 11.88 -7.15
CA LEU A 184 4.61 12.83 -7.41
C LEU A 184 5.99 12.18 -7.28
N GLY A 185 6.22 11.41 -6.21
CA GLY A 185 7.45 10.66 -6.02
C GLY A 185 7.68 9.62 -7.12
N THR A 186 6.62 8.89 -7.51
CA THR A 186 6.70 7.88 -8.57
C THR A 186 7.03 8.45 -9.95
N VAL A 187 6.50 9.65 -10.26
CA VAL A 187 6.79 10.37 -11.52
C VAL A 187 8.20 10.94 -11.54
N THR A 188 8.59 11.62 -10.47
CA THR A 188 9.88 12.33 -10.42
C THR A 188 11.06 11.42 -10.11
N GLY A 189 10.82 10.28 -9.42
CA GLY A 189 11.85 9.33 -9.02
C GLY A 189 12.69 8.81 -10.18
N PRO A 190 12.12 8.19 -11.21
CA PRO A 190 12.87 7.67 -12.35
C PRO A 190 13.66 8.75 -13.09
N VAL A 191 13.12 9.97 -13.20
CA VAL A 191 13.81 11.11 -13.85
C VAL A 191 15.02 11.53 -13.03
N ILE A 192 14.86 11.68 -11.72
CA ILE A 192 15.95 12.04 -10.79
C ILE A 192 17.00 10.93 -10.75
N GLY A 193 16.58 9.66 -10.65
CA GLY A 193 17.46 8.50 -10.66
C GLY A 193 18.26 8.38 -11.93
N GLY A 194 17.61 8.58 -13.10
CA GLY A 194 18.27 8.60 -14.39
C GLY A 194 19.28 9.73 -14.54
N CYS A 195 18.94 10.95 -14.09
CA CYS A 195 19.86 12.08 -14.09
C CYS A 195 21.12 11.81 -13.25
N PHE A 196 20.96 11.22 -12.06
CA PHE A 196 22.11 10.86 -11.22
C PHE A 196 22.94 9.74 -11.83
N ALA A 197 22.30 8.71 -12.39
CA ALA A 197 23.01 7.61 -13.05
C ALA A 197 23.78 8.03 -14.30
N GLU A 198 23.25 8.99 -15.09
CA GLU A 198 23.88 9.43 -16.33
C GLU A 198 24.91 10.56 -16.14
N LYS A 199 24.67 11.50 -15.21
CA LYS A 199 25.47 12.74 -15.10
C LYS A 199 26.34 12.84 -13.86
N SER A 200 26.18 11.92 -12.89
CA SER A 200 26.92 11.96 -11.63
C SER A 200 27.19 10.54 -11.12
N THR A 201 26.76 10.20 -9.94
CA THR A 201 26.79 8.84 -9.39
C THR A 201 25.43 8.46 -8.85
N TRP A 202 24.99 7.23 -9.07
CA TRP A 202 23.75 6.68 -8.55
C TRP A 202 23.64 6.78 -7.02
N ARG A 203 24.75 6.92 -6.31
CA ARG A 203 24.78 7.08 -4.84
C ARG A 203 24.01 8.30 -4.37
N TRP A 204 23.83 9.34 -5.19
CA TRP A 204 23.01 10.50 -4.88
C TRP A 204 21.53 10.18 -4.69
N ILE A 205 21.05 9.06 -5.21
CA ILE A 205 19.67 8.58 -4.94
C ILE A 205 19.49 8.41 -3.43
N PHE A 206 20.47 7.84 -2.74
CA PHE A 206 20.41 7.63 -1.28
C PHE A 206 20.70 8.91 -0.49
N TYR A 207 21.60 9.75 -0.95
CA TYR A 207 21.94 11.02 -0.29
C TYR A 207 20.79 12.04 -0.36
N LEU A 208 19.96 12.00 -1.40
CA LEU A 208 18.76 12.82 -1.54
C LEU A 208 17.76 12.59 -0.39
N ASN A 209 17.79 11.44 0.23
CA ASN A 209 16.92 11.13 1.38
C ASN A 209 17.28 11.96 2.62
N PHE A 210 18.54 12.35 2.81
CA PHE A 210 19.00 13.02 4.04
C PHE A 210 18.32 14.35 4.33
N PRO A 211 18.21 15.30 3.38
CA PRO A 211 17.47 16.54 3.64
C PRO A 211 15.99 16.29 3.93
N LEU A 212 15.34 15.33 3.26
CA LEU A 212 13.93 14.99 3.52
C LEU A 212 13.75 14.35 4.91
N ILE A 213 14.68 13.47 5.33
CA ILE A 213 14.74 12.91 6.68
C ILE A 213 14.91 14.02 7.72
N ALA A 214 15.82 14.97 7.49
CA ALA A 214 16.08 16.06 8.42
C ALA A 214 14.84 16.93 8.61
N VAL A 215 14.17 17.32 7.52
CA VAL A 215 12.93 18.09 7.56
C VAL A 215 11.83 17.31 8.26
N GLY A 216 11.59 16.05 7.87
CA GLY A 216 10.58 15.19 8.50
C GLY A 216 10.82 15.01 9.98
N THR A 217 12.07 14.73 10.38
CA THR A 217 12.45 14.57 11.79
C THR A 217 12.25 15.85 12.60
N ALA A 218 12.68 17.00 12.06
CA ALA A 218 12.52 18.30 12.71
C ALA A 218 11.03 18.60 12.96
N LEU A 219 10.17 18.38 11.97
CA LEU A 219 8.72 18.56 12.10
C LEU A 219 8.09 17.61 13.10
N VAL A 220 8.50 16.32 13.12
CA VAL A 220 8.05 15.34 14.12
C VAL A 220 8.46 15.76 15.52
N LEU A 221 9.70 16.22 15.69
CA LEU A 221 10.19 16.67 17.01
C LEU A 221 9.48 17.95 17.47
N TRP A 222 9.20 18.88 16.55
CA TRP A 222 8.53 20.14 16.83
C TRP A 222 7.04 19.98 17.12
N SER A 223 6.36 19.00 16.51
CA SER A 223 4.97 18.72 16.84
C SER A 223 4.86 18.42 18.33
N SER A 224 3.90 19.07 19.03
CA SER A 224 3.76 19.03 20.49
C SER A 224 3.78 17.61 21.05
N ARG A 225 4.31 17.51 22.26
CA ARG A 225 4.38 16.24 22.99
C ARG A 225 2.97 15.71 23.20
N SER A 226 2.60 14.67 22.46
CA SER A 226 1.46 13.84 22.83
C SER A 226 1.66 13.47 24.31
N LYS A 227 0.67 13.78 25.16
CA LYS A 227 0.72 13.40 26.57
C LYS A 227 0.81 11.88 26.62
N SER A 228 2.03 11.37 26.70
CA SER A 228 2.26 9.94 26.94
C SER A 228 1.64 9.61 28.30
N HIS A 229 0.67 8.70 28.30
CA HIS A 229 0.24 8.09 29.54
C HIS A 229 1.48 7.48 30.20
N LYS A 230 1.72 7.79 31.46
CA LYS A 230 2.81 7.22 32.28
C LYS A 230 2.54 5.74 32.58
N VAL A 231 2.44 4.93 31.54
CA VAL A 231 2.42 3.47 31.69
C VAL A 231 3.86 3.00 31.83
N SER A 232 4.13 2.12 32.80
CA SER A 232 5.46 1.57 33.01
C SER A 232 5.95 0.86 31.74
N TYR A 233 7.14 1.19 31.26
CA TYR A 233 7.78 0.49 30.12
C TYR A 233 7.81 -1.03 30.29
N ARG A 234 7.97 -1.50 31.53
CA ARG A 234 7.98 -2.92 31.87
C ARG A 234 6.63 -3.59 31.59
N ASP A 235 5.53 -2.89 31.83
CA ASP A 235 4.19 -3.41 31.59
C ASP A 235 3.84 -3.38 30.09
N GLN A 236 4.37 -2.40 29.35
CA GLN A 236 4.25 -2.34 27.89
C GLN A 236 5.02 -3.49 27.24
N LEU A 237 6.26 -3.75 27.63
CA LEU A 237 7.07 -4.86 27.12
C LEU A 237 6.41 -6.23 27.37
N ARG A 238 5.72 -6.42 28.48
CA ARG A 238 4.98 -7.68 28.77
C ARG A 238 3.76 -7.90 27.89
N LYS A 239 3.24 -6.85 27.25
CA LYS A 239 2.09 -6.92 26.36
C LYS A 239 2.48 -7.25 24.92
N ILE A 240 3.78 -7.24 24.60
CA ILE A 240 4.26 -7.57 23.26
C ILE A 240 4.08 -9.07 23.02
N ASP A 241 3.53 -9.40 21.86
CA ASP A 241 3.46 -10.77 21.37
C ASP A 241 4.76 -11.18 20.67
N TYR A 242 5.77 -11.50 21.48
CA TYR A 242 7.08 -11.91 20.95
C TYR A 242 7.00 -13.16 20.07
N LEU A 243 6.18 -14.14 20.45
CA LEU A 243 6.05 -15.38 19.70
C LEU A 243 5.32 -15.16 18.37
N GLY A 244 4.28 -14.32 18.38
CA GLY A 244 3.61 -13.90 17.16
C GLY A 244 4.57 -13.22 16.19
N ILE A 245 5.42 -12.28 16.66
CA ILE A 245 6.42 -11.61 15.84
C ILE A 245 7.45 -12.59 15.26
N VAL A 246 7.99 -13.50 16.09
CA VAL A 246 8.98 -14.52 15.68
C VAL A 246 8.38 -15.52 14.69
N LEU A 247 7.10 -15.82 14.79
CA LEU A 247 6.41 -16.65 13.81
C LEU A 247 6.09 -15.88 12.52
N PHE A 248 5.60 -14.64 12.64
CA PHE A 248 5.12 -13.86 11.50
C PHE A 248 6.23 -13.44 10.54
N ILE A 249 7.32 -12.81 11.06
CA ILE A 249 8.37 -12.24 10.22
C ILE A 249 9.04 -13.30 9.34
N PRO A 250 9.62 -14.39 9.90
CA PRO A 250 10.30 -15.37 9.07
C PRO A 250 9.33 -16.16 8.18
N SER A 251 8.10 -16.42 8.64
CA SER A 251 7.12 -17.14 7.81
C SER A 251 6.67 -16.30 6.62
N THR A 252 6.40 -15.01 6.82
CA THR A 252 6.02 -14.11 5.72
C THR A 252 7.20 -13.89 4.76
N ALA A 253 8.41 -13.71 5.27
CA ALA A 253 9.61 -13.59 4.45
C ALA A 253 9.87 -14.88 3.65
N SER A 254 9.83 -16.04 4.31
CA SER A 254 9.99 -17.35 3.68
C SER A 254 8.92 -17.65 2.63
N PHE A 255 7.72 -17.10 2.78
CA PHE A 255 6.65 -17.23 1.78
C PHE A 255 6.86 -16.28 0.59
N LEU A 256 7.22 -15.00 0.84
CA LEU A 256 7.32 -13.98 -0.20
C LEU A 256 8.59 -14.11 -1.05
N ILE A 257 9.72 -14.48 -0.43
CA ILE A 257 11.01 -14.59 -1.14
C ILE A 257 10.93 -15.54 -2.34
N PRO A 258 10.48 -16.80 -2.19
CA PRO A 258 10.41 -17.73 -3.31
C PRO A 258 9.39 -17.32 -4.38
N LEU A 259 8.37 -16.54 -4.02
CA LEU A 259 7.45 -15.96 -5.02
C LEU A 259 8.15 -14.93 -5.92
N THR A 260 9.23 -14.28 -5.45
CA THR A 260 9.97 -13.28 -6.23
C THR A 260 11.08 -13.88 -7.08
N TRP A 261 11.61 -15.04 -6.72
CA TRP A 261 12.68 -15.69 -7.50
C TRP A 261 12.24 -16.90 -8.30
N GLY A 262 11.05 -17.47 -7.98
CA GLY A 262 10.52 -18.65 -8.67
C GLY A 262 10.24 -18.39 -10.14
N GLY A 263 10.75 -19.27 -11.01
CA GLY A 263 10.66 -19.13 -12.45
C GLY A 263 11.63 -18.11 -13.07
N VAL A 264 12.38 -17.35 -12.24
CA VAL A 264 13.39 -16.38 -12.69
C VAL A 264 14.79 -16.88 -12.31
N LEU A 265 15.06 -17.10 -11.02
CA LEU A 265 16.34 -17.54 -10.50
C LEU A 265 16.40 -19.07 -10.35
N TYR A 266 15.32 -19.65 -9.84
CA TYR A 266 15.14 -21.08 -9.64
C TYR A 266 13.84 -21.53 -10.27
N ASN A 267 13.82 -22.73 -10.85
CA ASN A 267 12.59 -23.33 -11.36
C ASN A 267 11.56 -23.51 -10.24
N TRP A 268 10.27 -23.49 -10.58
CA TRP A 268 9.18 -23.65 -9.62
C TRP A 268 9.18 -25.03 -8.93
N ASP A 269 9.72 -26.04 -9.57
CA ASP A 269 9.91 -27.42 -9.05
C ASP A 269 11.19 -27.59 -8.25
N SER A 270 12.06 -26.58 -8.21
CA SER A 270 13.31 -26.61 -7.44
C SER A 270 13.04 -26.58 -5.94
N TRP A 271 13.82 -27.36 -5.19
CA TRP A 271 13.77 -27.35 -3.72
C TRP A 271 14.04 -25.94 -3.13
N HIS A 272 14.83 -25.11 -3.81
CA HIS A 272 15.10 -23.73 -3.41
C HIS A 272 13.82 -22.87 -3.43
N THR A 273 12.85 -23.19 -4.29
CA THR A 273 11.56 -22.50 -4.37
C THR A 273 10.51 -23.16 -3.49
N VAL A 274 10.38 -24.49 -3.59
CA VAL A 274 9.30 -25.24 -2.91
C VAL A 274 9.50 -25.27 -1.40
N ALA A 275 10.72 -25.54 -0.90
CA ALA A 275 10.95 -25.70 0.53
C ALA A 275 10.65 -24.38 1.31
N PRO A 276 11.17 -23.19 0.94
CA PRO A 276 10.83 -21.98 1.67
C PRO A 276 9.36 -21.55 1.46
N LEU A 277 8.75 -21.84 0.30
CA LEU A 277 7.34 -21.56 0.07
C LEU A 277 6.44 -22.37 1.01
N VAL A 278 6.70 -23.68 1.13
CA VAL A 278 5.95 -24.57 2.01
C VAL A 278 6.20 -24.23 3.49
N THR A 279 7.45 -24.01 3.88
CA THR A 279 7.77 -23.65 5.28
C THR A 279 7.16 -22.30 5.65
N GLY A 280 7.15 -21.32 4.74
CA GLY A 280 6.48 -20.03 4.92
C GLY A 280 4.97 -20.18 5.06
N ALA A 281 4.34 -20.97 4.18
CA ALA A 281 2.89 -21.23 4.24
C ALA A 281 2.49 -21.95 5.54
N VAL A 282 3.22 -23.01 5.93
CA VAL A 282 2.99 -23.72 7.19
C VAL A 282 3.21 -22.79 8.38
N GLY A 283 4.26 -21.97 8.37
CA GLY A 283 4.53 -20.98 9.40
C GLY A 283 3.41 -19.95 9.55
N LEU A 284 2.85 -19.45 8.45
CA LEU A 284 1.70 -18.52 8.47
C LEU A 284 0.42 -19.19 9.00
N ILE A 285 0.21 -20.48 8.70
CA ILE A 285 -0.89 -21.27 9.29
C ILE A 285 -0.68 -21.40 10.81
N LEU A 286 0.52 -21.77 11.23
CA LEU A 286 0.86 -21.89 12.66
C LEU A 286 0.71 -20.57 13.39
N PHE A 287 1.19 -19.46 12.79
CA PHE A 287 0.97 -18.11 13.28
C PHE A 287 -0.52 -17.81 13.46
N SER A 288 -1.34 -18.07 12.43
CA SER A 288 -2.78 -17.83 12.47
C SER A 288 -3.49 -18.65 13.56
N VAL A 289 -3.11 -19.92 13.74
CA VAL A 289 -3.65 -20.77 14.81
C VAL A 289 -3.20 -20.27 16.19
N TYR A 290 -1.94 -19.85 16.30
CA TYR A 290 -1.41 -19.29 17.55
C TYR A 290 -2.16 -18.01 17.94
N GLU A 291 -2.30 -17.04 17.02
CA GLU A 291 -3.04 -15.80 17.25
C GLU A 291 -4.51 -16.02 17.62
N TYR A 292 -5.13 -17.04 17.01
CA TYR A 292 -6.55 -17.35 17.26
C TYR A 292 -6.80 -18.04 18.60
N ARG A 293 -5.89 -18.94 19.03
CA ARG A 293 -6.13 -19.82 20.18
C ARG A 293 -5.31 -19.52 21.43
N PHE A 294 -4.10 -19.00 21.27
CA PHE A 294 -3.12 -18.95 22.34
C PHE A 294 -2.67 -17.53 22.70
N ALA A 295 -2.68 -16.59 21.76
CA ALA A 295 -2.23 -15.23 22.01
C ALA A 295 -3.18 -14.49 22.97
N ARG A 296 -2.63 -13.97 24.08
CA ARG A 296 -3.38 -13.14 25.03
C ARG A 296 -3.60 -11.73 24.50
N ASN A 297 -2.60 -11.17 23.83
CA ASN A 297 -2.62 -9.86 23.17
C ASN A 297 -2.17 -10.08 21.73
N PRO A 298 -3.06 -10.55 20.83
CA PRO A 298 -2.68 -10.91 19.48
C PRO A 298 -2.14 -9.70 18.73
N MET A 299 -1.02 -9.89 17.99
CA MET A 299 -0.46 -8.86 17.13
C MET A 299 -1.42 -8.52 15.99
N ILE A 300 -2.09 -9.52 15.43
CA ILE A 300 -3.10 -9.37 14.38
C ILE A 300 -4.41 -10.01 14.85
N PRO A 301 -5.30 -9.24 15.53
CA PRO A 301 -6.55 -9.79 16.04
C PRO A 301 -7.39 -10.44 14.92
N PRO A 302 -7.77 -11.73 15.04
CA PRO A 302 -8.58 -12.42 14.03
C PRO A 302 -9.94 -11.78 13.76
N SER A 303 -10.42 -10.91 14.67
CA SER A 303 -11.67 -10.17 14.52
C SER A 303 -11.69 -9.28 13.28
N ILE A 304 -10.53 -8.76 12.82
CA ILE A 304 -10.45 -7.92 11.60
C ILE A 304 -10.83 -8.69 10.33
N PHE A 305 -10.68 -10.02 10.33
CA PHE A 305 -11.02 -10.89 9.20
C PHE A 305 -12.45 -11.44 9.24
N ARG A 306 -13.20 -11.21 10.31
CA ARG A 306 -14.59 -11.67 10.40
C ARG A 306 -15.56 -10.85 9.56
N ASN A 307 -15.20 -9.60 9.27
CA ASN A 307 -16.05 -8.72 8.48
C ASN A 307 -15.80 -8.95 6.98
N ARG A 308 -16.86 -9.31 6.25
CA ARG A 308 -16.82 -9.52 4.79
C ARG A 308 -16.28 -8.32 4.03
N THR A 309 -16.66 -7.09 4.42
CA THR A 309 -16.19 -5.86 3.79
C THR A 309 -14.68 -5.70 3.96
N SER A 310 -14.16 -5.99 5.16
CA SER A 310 -12.71 -5.94 5.41
C SER A 310 -11.95 -6.97 4.57
N LEU A 311 -12.46 -8.21 4.44
CA LEU A 311 -11.84 -9.24 3.60
C LEU A 311 -11.79 -8.85 2.13
N ILE A 312 -12.91 -8.34 1.59
CA ILE A 312 -12.99 -7.86 0.21
C ILE A 312 -12.03 -6.68 -0.01
N ALA A 313 -11.94 -5.78 0.95
CA ALA A 313 -11.06 -4.63 0.88
C ALA A 313 -9.58 -5.04 0.95
N PHE A 314 -9.19 -5.99 1.79
CA PHE A 314 -7.83 -6.52 1.85
C PHE A 314 -7.46 -7.22 0.53
N ALA A 315 -8.35 -8.06 -0.02
CA ALA A 315 -8.15 -8.68 -1.33
C ALA A 315 -8.04 -7.60 -2.44
N GLY A 316 -8.89 -6.59 -2.41
CA GLY A 316 -8.81 -5.45 -3.33
C GLY A 316 -7.48 -4.72 -3.23
N TYR A 317 -6.99 -4.45 -2.02
CA TYR A 317 -5.71 -3.76 -1.86
C TYR A 317 -4.51 -4.61 -2.29
N THR A 318 -4.60 -5.95 -2.16
CA THR A 318 -3.62 -6.86 -2.77
C THR A 318 -3.61 -6.72 -4.29
N VAL A 319 -4.78 -6.68 -4.93
CA VAL A 319 -4.90 -6.50 -6.38
C VAL A 319 -4.40 -5.12 -6.82
N VAL A 320 -4.68 -4.05 -6.07
CA VAL A 320 -4.07 -2.72 -6.33
C VAL A 320 -2.55 -2.80 -6.35
N GLY A 321 -1.96 -3.40 -5.31
CA GLY A 321 -0.51 -3.56 -5.23
C GLY A 321 0.04 -4.34 -6.42
N LEU A 322 -0.57 -5.48 -6.75
CA LEU A 322 -0.19 -6.34 -7.84
C LEU A 322 -0.22 -5.62 -9.19
N VAL A 323 -1.35 -5.00 -9.53
CA VAL A 323 -1.57 -4.37 -10.85
C VAL A 323 -0.67 -3.15 -11.04
N VAL A 324 -0.60 -2.27 -10.03
CA VAL A 324 0.23 -1.05 -10.11
C VAL A 324 1.71 -1.42 -10.28
N TRP A 325 2.20 -2.44 -9.57
CA TRP A 325 3.61 -2.86 -9.72
C TRP A 325 3.86 -3.61 -11.04
N CYS A 326 2.92 -4.42 -11.53
CA CYS A 326 3.01 -4.97 -12.87
C CYS A 326 3.16 -3.87 -13.92
N ILE A 327 2.31 -2.84 -13.88
CA ILE A 327 2.38 -1.72 -14.83
C ILE A 327 3.71 -0.99 -14.68
N LEU A 328 4.10 -0.62 -13.46
CA LEU A 328 5.32 0.14 -13.17
C LEU A 328 6.60 -0.57 -13.65
N TYR A 329 6.64 -1.90 -13.61
CA TYR A 329 7.82 -2.66 -14.01
C TYR A 329 7.82 -3.06 -15.50
N PHE A 330 6.67 -3.47 -16.03
CA PHE A 330 6.60 -4.02 -17.39
C PHE A 330 6.30 -2.96 -18.46
N LEU A 331 5.68 -1.84 -18.13
CA LEU A 331 5.43 -0.78 -19.09
C LEU A 331 6.71 -0.05 -19.53
N PRO A 332 7.72 0.23 -18.66
CA PRO A 332 9.03 0.69 -19.11
C PRO A 332 9.74 -0.27 -20.06
N ILE A 333 9.63 -1.58 -19.83
CA ILE A 333 10.19 -2.60 -20.74
C ILE A 333 9.57 -2.48 -22.13
N TYR A 334 8.25 -2.25 -22.24
CA TYR A 334 7.59 -1.99 -23.51
C TYR A 334 8.20 -0.76 -24.21
N TYR A 335 8.37 0.36 -23.50
CA TYR A 335 8.91 1.58 -24.09
C TYR A 335 10.36 1.43 -24.53
N GLU A 336 11.17 0.75 -23.74
CA GLU A 336 12.59 0.60 -24.03
C GLU A 336 12.88 -0.47 -25.09
N ALA A 337 12.26 -1.65 -24.99
CA ALA A 337 12.50 -2.76 -25.89
C ALA A 337 11.74 -2.59 -27.23
N VAL A 338 10.45 -2.20 -27.17
CA VAL A 338 9.57 -2.16 -28.35
C VAL A 338 9.64 -0.81 -29.04
N LYS A 339 9.55 0.30 -28.28
CA LYS A 339 9.58 1.65 -28.84
C LYS A 339 11.00 2.23 -28.96
N GLY A 340 12.01 1.59 -28.37
CA GLY A 340 13.40 2.01 -28.44
C GLY A 340 13.69 3.31 -27.66
N PHE A 341 12.82 3.68 -26.71
CA PHE A 341 13.01 4.90 -25.91
C PHE A 341 14.23 4.78 -25.00
N LYS A 342 14.90 5.91 -24.76
CA LYS A 342 15.96 6.00 -23.72
C LYS A 342 15.33 5.87 -22.34
N PRO A 343 16.06 5.42 -21.30
CA PRO A 343 15.52 5.23 -19.94
C PRO A 343 14.76 6.44 -19.40
N ILE A 344 15.32 7.66 -19.55
CA ILE A 344 14.66 8.90 -19.13
C ILE A 344 13.35 9.09 -19.88
N MET A 345 13.32 8.87 -21.20
CA MET A 345 12.10 9.01 -22.01
C MET A 345 11.08 7.92 -21.68
N SER A 346 11.52 6.72 -21.35
CA SER A 346 10.66 5.64 -20.83
C SER A 346 9.96 6.06 -19.54
N GLY A 347 10.69 6.70 -18.61
CA GLY A 347 10.10 7.28 -17.39
C GLY A 347 9.08 8.38 -17.68
N VAL A 348 9.34 9.26 -18.65
CA VAL A 348 8.39 10.31 -19.09
C VAL A 348 7.15 9.68 -19.73
N ALA A 349 7.29 8.58 -20.43
CA ALA A 349 6.18 7.89 -21.06
C ALA A 349 5.20 7.23 -20.06
N LEU A 350 5.57 7.12 -18.77
CA LEU A 350 4.67 6.72 -17.68
C LEU A 350 3.78 7.88 -17.18
N PHE A 351 4.08 9.13 -17.56
CA PHE A 351 3.33 10.30 -17.07
C PHE A 351 1.82 10.23 -17.33
N PRO A 352 1.30 9.78 -18.47
CA PRO A 352 -0.14 9.70 -18.68
C PRO A 352 -0.87 8.93 -17.59
N GLU A 353 -0.33 7.79 -17.15
CA GLU A 353 -0.91 6.98 -16.07
C GLU A 353 -0.82 7.68 -14.71
N THR A 354 0.36 8.15 -14.36
CA THR A 354 0.60 8.76 -13.04
C THR A 354 -0.08 10.12 -12.88
N PHE A 355 -0.17 10.91 -13.96
CA PHE A 355 -0.91 12.18 -13.96
C PHE A 355 -2.43 12.02 -13.91
N THR A 356 -2.98 10.86 -14.25
CA THR A 356 -4.42 10.59 -14.05
C THR A 356 -4.71 9.99 -12.68
N LEU A 357 -3.80 9.19 -12.15
CA LEU A 357 -3.93 8.55 -10.84
C LEU A 357 -4.05 9.59 -9.71
N ALA A 358 -3.13 10.56 -9.64
CA ALA A 358 -3.08 11.53 -8.56
C ALA A 358 -4.31 12.45 -8.51
N PRO A 359 -4.71 13.14 -9.60
CA PRO A 359 -5.91 13.97 -9.58
C PRO A 359 -7.18 13.15 -9.34
N SER A 360 -7.28 11.95 -9.90
CA SER A 360 -8.41 11.05 -9.65
C SER A 360 -8.54 10.71 -8.16
N ALA A 361 -7.43 10.35 -7.50
CA ALA A 361 -7.45 10.04 -6.08
C ALA A 361 -7.87 11.24 -5.22
N VAL A 362 -7.39 12.45 -5.54
CA VAL A 362 -7.75 13.68 -4.81
C VAL A 362 -9.22 14.02 -5.02
N VAL A 363 -9.68 14.04 -6.28
CA VAL A 363 -11.08 14.37 -6.62
C VAL A 363 -12.04 13.38 -5.97
N VAL A 364 -11.78 12.08 -6.11
CA VAL A 364 -12.61 11.03 -5.52
C VAL A 364 -12.58 11.11 -3.99
N GLY A 365 -11.43 11.36 -3.38
CA GLY A 365 -11.32 11.58 -1.94
C GLY A 365 -12.17 12.75 -1.44
N LEU A 366 -12.21 13.86 -2.19
CA LEU A 366 -13.07 15.02 -1.89
C LEU A 366 -14.55 14.69 -2.07
N VAL A 367 -14.91 14.01 -3.15
CA VAL A 367 -16.30 13.60 -3.43
C VAL A 367 -16.82 12.63 -2.36
N ILE A 368 -16.02 11.64 -1.97
CA ILE A 368 -16.39 10.72 -0.87
C ILE A 368 -16.59 11.48 0.44
N SER A 369 -15.70 12.42 0.76
CA SER A 369 -15.83 13.23 1.99
C SER A 369 -17.11 14.08 2.01
N ARG A 370 -17.61 14.51 0.84
CA ARG A 370 -18.86 15.27 0.72
C ARG A 370 -20.11 14.37 0.73
N LEU A 371 -20.05 13.26 0.01
CA LEU A 371 -21.20 12.35 -0.15
C LEU A 371 -21.37 11.38 1.04
N GLY A 372 -20.34 11.17 1.85
CA GLY A 372 -20.35 10.21 2.95
C GLY A 372 -20.43 8.74 2.50
N ASN A 373 -20.15 8.44 1.22
CA ASN A 373 -20.27 7.11 0.64
C ASN A 373 -19.04 6.79 -0.25
N TYR A 374 -18.40 5.67 0.01
CA TYR A 374 -17.21 5.19 -0.72
C TYR A 374 -17.50 4.02 -1.67
N TYR A 375 -18.64 3.37 -1.54
CA TYR A 375 -18.99 2.15 -2.29
C TYR A 375 -18.97 2.36 -3.81
N TRP A 376 -19.56 3.45 -4.29
CA TRP A 376 -19.59 3.81 -5.69
C TRP A 376 -18.16 3.92 -6.28
N ALA A 377 -17.24 4.52 -5.51
CA ALA A 377 -15.88 4.75 -5.97
C ALA A 377 -15.08 3.43 -6.09
N ILE A 378 -15.33 2.46 -5.20
CA ILE A 378 -14.76 1.12 -5.29
C ILE A 378 -15.28 0.40 -6.56
N CYS A 379 -16.59 0.38 -6.77
CA CYS A 379 -17.19 -0.33 -7.90
C CYS A 379 -16.82 0.32 -9.24
N ILE A 380 -16.98 1.64 -9.40
CA ILE A 380 -16.62 2.34 -10.63
C ILE A 380 -15.11 2.26 -10.87
N GLY A 381 -14.31 2.46 -9.82
CA GLY A 381 -12.86 2.41 -9.92
C GLY A 381 -12.35 1.06 -10.41
N TRP A 382 -12.87 -0.07 -9.89
CA TRP A 382 -12.51 -1.39 -10.38
C TRP A 382 -13.01 -1.66 -11.80
N GLY A 383 -14.21 -1.18 -12.17
CA GLY A 383 -14.72 -1.26 -13.54
C GLY A 383 -13.81 -0.51 -14.53
N VAL A 384 -13.44 0.72 -14.20
CA VAL A 384 -12.51 1.54 -15.02
C VAL A 384 -11.12 0.92 -15.07
N SER A 385 -10.59 0.37 -13.94
CA SER A 385 -9.30 -0.34 -13.92
C SER A 385 -9.32 -1.57 -14.81
N THR A 386 -10.42 -2.33 -14.82
CA THR A 386 -10.59 -3.51 -15.70
C THR A 386 -10.54 -3.10 -17.17
N ILE A 387 -11.31 -2.07 -17.56
CA ILE A 387 -11.30 -1.53 -18.92
C ILE A 387 -9.90 -1.02 -19.26
N GLY A 388 -9.28 -0.23 -18.37
CA GLY A 388 -7.98 0.37 -18.60
C GLY A 388 -6.87 -0.66 -18.82
N THR A 389 -6.78 -1.66 -17.95
CA THR A 389 -5.78 -2.75 -18.10
C THR A 389 -6.08 -3.62 -19.33
N GLY A 390 -7.37 -3.80 -19.70
CA GLY A 390 -7.77 -4.45 -20.93
C GLY A 390 -7.36 -3.68 -22.19
N LEU A 391 -7.48 -2.35 -22.18
CA LEU A 391 -7.04 -1.50 -23.28
C LEU A 391 -5.52 -1.56 -23.49
N MET A 392 -4.71 -1.84 -22.46
CA MET A 392 -3.26 -2.01 -22.61
C MET A 392 -2.91 -3.18 -23.56
N TYR A 393 -3.82 -4.10 -23.84
CA TYR A 393 -3.66 -5.13 -24.86
C TYR A 393 -3.43 -4.55 -26.26
N LEU A 394 -3.85 -3.29 -26.52
CA LEU A 394 -3.64 -2.57 -27.77
C LEU A 394 -2.21 -2.03 -27.94
N LEU A 395 -1.36 -2.16 -26.92
CA LEU A 395 0.05 -1.74 -26.99
C LEU A 395 0.84 -2.74 -27.85
N SER A 396 0.92 -2.47 -29.15
CA SER A 396 1.67 -3.22 -30.15
C SER A 396 2.97 -2.53 -30.51
N ALA A 397 3.83 -3.21 -31.31
CA ALA A 397 5.04 -2.61 -31.86
C ALA A 397 4.73 -1.35 -32.70
N ASP A 398 3.62 -1.36 -33.46
CA ASP A 398 3.21 -0.27 -34.33
C ASP A 398 2.31 0.78 -33.67
N ALA A 399 1.99 0.64 -32.37
CA ALA A 399 1.11 1.56 -31.67
C ALA A 399 1.60 3.01 -31.79
N SER A 400 0.70 3.92 -32.24
CA SER A 400 1.01 5.35 -32.36
C SER A 400 1.21 6.01 -30.99
N THR A 401 1.84 7.19 -30.98
CA THR A 401 2.00 7.98 -29.75
C THR A 401 0.64 8.29 -29.11
N ALA A 402 -0.36 8.65 -29.90
CA ALA A 402 -1.71 8.90 -29.40
C ALA A 402 -2.32 7.65 -28.75
N THR A 403 -2.12 6.47 -29.35
CA THR A 403 -2.64 5.21 -28.80
C THR A 403 -2.08 4.91 -27.43
N TRP A 404 -0.75 4.88 -27.24
CA TRP A 404 -0.20 4.53 -25.95
C TRP A 404 -0.46 5.61 -24.87
N VAL A 405 -0.54 6.90 -25.26
CA VAL A 405 -0.91 7.97 -24.32
C VAL A 405 -2.35 7.77 -23.83
N CYS A 406 -3.32 7.61 -24.75
CA CYS A 406 -4.74 7.46 -24.40
C CYS A 406 -5.00 6.17 -23.59
N VAL A 407 -4.37 5.07 -23.97
CA VAL A 407 -4.51 3.78 -23.29
C VAL A 407 -4.02 3.87 -21.83
N ASN A 408 -2.91 4.55 -21.56
CA ASN A 408 -2.35 4.67 -20.23
C ASN A 408 -3.10 5.65 -19.29
N LEU A 409 -3.93 6.55 -19.81
CA LEU A 409 -4.75 7.43 -19.00
C LEU A 409 -5.81 6.64 -18.19
N VAL A 410 -6.35 5.57 -18.78
CA VAL A 410 -7.53 4.89 -18.22
C VAL A 410 -7.22 4.06 -16.96
N PRO A 411 -6.16 3.22 -16.92
CA PRO A 411 -5.83 2.46 -15.70
C PRO A 411 -5.49 3.38 -14.53
N GLY A 412 -4.77 4.50 -14.77
CA GLY A 412 -4.48 5.49 -13.74
C GLY A 412 -5.73 6.11 -13.13
N LEU A 413 -6.76 6.43 -13.93
CA LEU A 413 -8.05 6.91 -13.42
C LEU A 413 -8.71 5.88 -12.50
N GLY A 414 -8.80 4.62 -12.93
CA GLY A 414 -9.44 3.56 -12.15
C GLY A 414 -8.74 3.28 -10.82
N VAL A 415 -7.42 3.10 -10.86
CA VAL A 415 -6.61 2.89 -9.65
C VAL A 415 -6.70 4.10 -8.72
N GLY A 416 -6.66 5.33 -9.27
CA GLY A 416 -6.80 6.56 -8.49
C GLY A 416 -8.13 6.65 -7.73
N MET A 417 -9.22 6.13 -8.28
CA MET A 417 -10.51 6.05 -7.58
C MET A 417 -10.48 5.05 -6.41
N VAL A 418 -9.81 3.93 -6.59
CA VAL A 418 -9.79 2.83 -5.62
C VAL A 418 -8.87 3.14 -4.42
N LEU A 419 -7.75 3.83 -4.63
CA LEU A 419 -6.73 4.11 -3.62
C LEU A 419 -7.25 4.78 -2.34
N PRO A 420 -8.04 5.88 -2.38
CA PRO A 420 -8.59 6.48 -1.18
C PRO A 420 -9.81 5.71 -0.62
N SER A 421 -10.48 4.90 -1.44
CA SER A 421 -11.76 4.28 -1.12
C SER A 421 -11.62 2.99 -0.31
N ILE A 422 -10.66 2.13 -0.65
CA ILE A 422 -10.46 0.84 0.03
C ILE A 422 -10.05 1.00 1.50
N PRO A 423 -9.06 1.86 1.86
CA PRO A 423 -8.72 2.08 3.27
C PRO A 423 -9.90 2.56 4.09
N LEU A 424 -10.78 3.37 3.49
CA LEU A 424 -12.01 3.83 4.17
C LEU A 424 -12.99 2.68 4.43
N ALA A 425 -13.15 1.76 3.48
CA ALA A 425 -14.01 0.59 3.67
C ALA A 425 -13.55 -0.26 4.85
N VAL A 426 -12.24 -0.46 4.99
CA VAL A 426 -11.64 -1.18 6.13
C VAL A 426 -11.86 -0.41 7.43
N GLN A 427 -11.60 0.89 7.44
CA GLN A 427 -11.72 1.73 8.63
C GLN A 427 -13.18 1.89 9.09
N ALA A 428 -14.13 2.01 8.15
CA ALA A 428 -15.54 2.08 8.45
C ALA A 428 -16.11 0.76 9.02
N ALA A 429 -15.48 -0.36 8.69
CA ALA A 429 -15.81 -1.69 9.20
C ALA A 429 -15.12 -2.07 10.51
N ALA A 430 -14.03 -1.36 10.87
CA ALA A 430 -13.24 -1.61 12.08
C ALA A 430 -13.90 -1.05 13.33
N THR A 431 -13.56 -1.64 14.48
CA THR A 431 -13.88 -1.07 15.80
C THR A 431 -12.75 -0.10 16.22
N PRO A 432 -12.98 0.82 17.19
CA PRO A 432 -11.96 1.72 17.68
C PRO A 432 -10.67 0.99 18.13
N GLU A 433 -10.82 -0.18 18.77
CA GLU A 433 -9.72 -0.98 19.30
C GLU A 433 -8.90 -1.66 18.19
N THR A 434 -9.52 -1.96 17.05
CA THR A 434 -8.87 -2.66 15.93
C THR A 434 -8.50 -1.73 14.79
N LEU A 435 -8.81 -0.44 14.88
CA LEU A 435 -8.64 0.53 13.79
C LEU A 435 -7.18 0.59 13.30
N ALA A 436 -6.22 0.75 14.20
CA ALA A 436 -4.83 0.91 13.83
C ALA A 436 -4.28 -0.34 13.11
N ILE A 437 -4.56 -1.52 13.65
CA ILE A 437 -4.10 -2.76 13.01
C ILE A 437 -4.86 -3.04 11.70
N ALA A 438 -6.13 -2.68 11.57
CA ALA A 438 -6.88 -2.80 10.32
C ALA A 438 -6.29 -1.90 9.23
N VAL A 439 -5.87 -0.67 9.58
CA VAL A 439 -5.15 0.25 8.69
C VAL A 439 -3.79 -0.34 8.28
N ALA A 440 -3.02 -0.87 9.25
CA ALA A 440 -1.74 -1.50 8.97
C ALA A 440 -1.88 -2.72 8.06
N MET A 441 -2.88 -3.57 8.31
CA MET A 441 -3.15 -4.72 7.44
C MET A 441 -3.55 -4.31 6.02
N SER A 442 -4.24 -3.17 5.84
CA SER A 442 -4.50 -2.63 4.51
C SER A 442 -3.19 -2.33 3.77
N THR A 443 -2.25 -1.64 4.41
CA THR A 443 -0.95 -1.32 3.81
C THR A 443 -0.11 -2.58 3.57
N PHE A 444 -0.13 -3.54 4.52
CA PHE A 444 0.52 -4.83 4.38
C PHE A 444 0.01 -5.61 3.15
N PHE A 445 -1.31 -5.76 2.99
CA PHE A 445 -1.88 -6.47 1.85
C PHE A 445 -1.54 -5.80 0.52
N ARG A 446 -1.46 -4.47 0.49
CA ARG A 446 -0.98 -3.75 -0.69
C ARG A 446 0.50 -4.07 -0.97
N GLY A 447 1.37 -4.01 0.04
CA GLY A 447 2.79 -4.37 -0.09
C GLY A 447 3.00 -5.83 -0.49
N PHE A 448 2.18 -6.73 0.06
CA PHE A 448 2.13 -8.13 -0.33
C PHE A 448 1.79 -8.30 -1.82
N GLY A 449 0.75 -7.58 -2.28
CA GLY A 449 0.37 -7.55 -3.70
C GLY A 449 1.48 -7.02 -4.61
N GLN A 450 2.21 -5.98 -4.17
CA GLN A 450 3.35 -5.42 -4.90
C GLN A 450 4.44 -6.47 -5.15
N SER A 451 4.80 -7.22 -4.12
CA SER A 451 5.82 -8.27 -4.21
C SER A 451 5.40 -9.40 -5.14
N ILE A 452 4.15 -9.84 -5.06
CA ILE A 452 3.62 -10.92 -5.90
C ILE A 452 3.43 -10.46 -7.35
N GLY A 453 3.02 -9.22 -7.58
CA GLY A 453 2.71 -8.69 -8.90
C GLY A 453 3.89 -8.73 -9.86
N VAL A 454 5.04 -8.28 -9.41
CA VAL A 454 6.27 -8.32 -10.21
C VAL A 454 6.68 -9.75 -10.53
N ALA A 455 6.57 -10.66 -9.53
CA ALA A 455 6.92 -12.06 -9.70
C ALA A 455 6.03 -12.77 -10.72
N ILE A 456 4.70 -12.68 -10.56
CA ILE A 456 3.75 -13.32 -11.47
C ILE A 456 3.87 -12.71 -12.88
N GLY A 457 3.96 -11.39 -12.98
CA GLY A 457 4.17 -10.70 -14.27
C GLY A 457 5.44 -11.18 -14.96
N GLY A 458 6.53 -11.36 -14.21
CA GLY A 458 7.82 -11.87 -14.71
C GLY A 458 7.71 -13.28 -15.27
N VAL A 459 7.08 -14.18 -14.51
CA VAL A 459 6.87 -15.57 -14.96
C VAL A 459 5.99 -15.65 -16.22
N ILE A 460 4.89 -14.90 -16.26
CA ILE A 460 4.03 -14.84 -17.44
C ILE A 460 4.83 -14.32 -18.63
N PHE A 461 5.54 -13.21 -18.45
CA PHE A 461 6.33 -12.59 -19.50
C PHE A 461 7.40 -13.53 -20.05
N GLN A 462 8.23 -14.12 -19.16
CA GLN A 462 9.33 -15.00 -19.58
C GLN A 462 8.85 -16.26 -20.30
N ASN A 463 7.80 -16.92 -19.80
CA ASN A 463 7.25 -18.10 -20.44
C ASN A 463 6.65 -17.79 -21.82
N ARG A 464 5.94 -16.66 -21.95
CA ARG A 464 5.40 -16.23 -23.24
C ARG A 464 6.48 -15.77 -24.18
N MET A 465 7.48 -15.06 -23.67
CA MET A 465 8.63 -14.65 -24.47
C MET A 465 9.37 -15.85 -25.05
N LYS A 466 9.62 -16.88 -24.23
CA LYS A 466 10.22 -18.13 -24.72
C LYS A 466 9.37 -18.78 -25.82
N SER A 467 8.06 -18.90 -25.60
CA SER A 467 7.13 -19.45 -26.58
C SER A 467 7.15 -18.68 -27.90
N ASN A 468 7.00 -17.35 -27.82
CA ASN A 468 6.97 -16.50 -29.01
C ASN A 468 8.29 -16.51 -29.78
N LEU A 469 9.44 -16.59 -29.08
CA LEU A 469 10.76 -16.67 -29.72
C LEU A 469 10.97 -18.01 -30.48
N LEU A 470 10.37 -19.09 -30.03
CA LEU A 470 10.43 -20.39 -30.71
C LEU A 470 9.67 -20.43 -32.05
N ASP A 471 8.74 -19.51 -32.26
CA ASP A 471 7.99 -19.38 -33.49
C ASP A 471 8.84 -18.79 -34.63
N TYR A 472 9.89 -18.03 -34.31
CA TYR A 472 10.80 -17.44 -35.26
C TYR A 472 12.07 -18.28 -35.43
N ALA A 473 12.30 -18.80 -36.62
CA ALA A 473 13.42 -19.69 -36.91
C ALA A 473 14.80 -19.10 -36.53
N GLU A 474 14.97 -17.77 -36.76
CA GLU A 474 16.20 -17.03 -36.48
C GLU A 474 16.47 -16.84 -34.98
N LEU A 475 15.42 -16.79 -34.16
CA LEU A 475 15.49 -16.51 -32.73
C LEU A 475 15.49 -17.79 -31.88
N ARG A 476 15.10 -18.93 -32.46
CA ARG A 476 14.93 -20.22 -31.77
C ARG A 476 16.18 -20.66 -31.03
N ALA A 477 17.38 -20.50 -31.65
CA ALA A 477 18.65 -20.88 -31.03
C ALA A 477 19.00 -20.05 -29.79
N HIS A 478 18.41 -18.87 -29.62
CA HIS A 478 18.68 -17.93 -28.53
C HIS A 478 17.46 -17.73 -27.59
N ALA A 479 16.40 -18.51 -27.76
CA ALA A 479 15.14 -18.33 -27.05
C ALA A 479 15.31 -18.40 -25.52
N ASP A 480 16.09 -19.35 -25.01
CA ASP A 480 16.35 -19.48 -23.57
C ASP A 480 17.13 -18.28 -23.00
N LYS A 481 18.11 -17.79 -23.75
CA LYS A 481 18.91 -16.64 -23.33
C LYS A 481 18.08 -15.36 -23.28
N TYR A 482 17.31 -15.08 -24.34
CA TYR A 482 16.52 -13.85 -24.44
C TYR A 482 15.31 -13.84 -23.54
N SER A 483 14.72 -15.02 -23.22
CA SER A 483 13.62 -15.12 -22.28
C SER A 483 14.05 -15.05 -20.83
N GLY A 484 15.20 -15.63 -20.46
CA GLY A 484 15.70 -15.65 -19.08
C GLY A 484 16.23 -14.29 -18.61
N GLU A 485 16.80 -13.50 -19.52
CA GLU A 485 17.43 -12.20 -19.21
C GLU A 485 16.66 -11.03 -19.83
N ALA A 486 15.34 -11.03 -19.75
CA ALA A 486 14.50 -10.09 -20.48
C ALA A 486 14.83 -8.60 -20.22
N ALA A 487 15.25 -8.23 -19.02
CA ALA A 487 15.64 -6.85 -18.71
C ALA A 487 17.02 -6.48 -19.33
N SER A 488 17.99 -7.41 -19.37
CA SER A 488 19.30 -7.18 -20.00
C SER A 488 19.19 -7.23 -21.53
N ALA A 489 18.29 -8.03 -22.07
CA ALA A 489 18.01 -8.12 -23.49
C ALA A 489 17.49 -6.79 -24.09
N VAL A 490 16.88 -5.91 -23.30
CA VAL A 490 16.49 -4.55 -23.72
C VAL A 490 17.68 -3.77 -24.27
N GLN A 491 18.81 -3.77 -23.58
CA GLN A 491 20.02 -3.05 -24.05
C GLN A 491 20.56 -3.66 -25.33
N MET A 492 20.52 -4.98 -25.48
CA MET A 492 20.94 -5.69 -26.67
C MET A 492 20.04 -5.36 -27.88
N ILE A 493 18.71 -5.34 -27.69
CA ILE A 493 17.75 -4.94 -28.75
C ILE A 493 18.05 -3.52 -29.23
N ARG A 494 18.35 -2.62 -28.31
CA ARG A 494 18.68 -1.22 -28.65
C ARG A 494 19.98 -1.10 -29.44
N ALA A 495 20.98 -1.93 -29.11
CA ALA A 495 22.27 -1.95 -29.81
C ALA A 495 22.24 -2.72 -31.14
N MET A 496 21.21 -3.53 -31.37
CA MET A 496 21.06 -4.34 -32.59
C MET A 496 20.75 -3.46 -33.80
N ALA A 497 21.39 -3.77 -34.94
CA ALA A 497 21.08 -3.10 -36.21
C ALA A 497 19.61 -3.34 -36.61
N ASP A 498 19.03 -2.37 -37.31
CA ASP A 498 17.65 -2.50 -37.79
C ASP A 498 17.55 -3.60 -38.86
N GLY A 499 16.57 -4.46 -38.74
CA GLY A 499 16.35 -5.60 -39.64
C GLY A 499 15.29 -6.57 -39.10
N PRO A 500 14.94 -7.59 -39.90
CA PRO A 500 13.83 -8.51 -39.57
C PRO A 500 13.98 -9.16 -38.19
N MET A 501 15.18 -9.54 -37.82
CA MET A 501 15.46 -10.14 -36.51
C MET A 501 15.11 -9.21 -35.32
N LYS A 502 15.42 -7.90 -35.45
CA LYS A 502 15.07 -6.90 -34.45
C LYS A 502 13.55 -6.68 -34.39
N ASP A 503 12.88 -6.67 -35.53
CA ASP A 503 11.45 -6.44 -35.62
C ASP A 503 10.68 -7.63 -35.05
N HIS A 504 11.06 -8.87 -35.38
CA HIS A 504 10.52 -10.09 -34.75
C HIS A 504 10.73 -10.11 -33.23
N LEU A 505 11.87 -9.64 -32.76
CA LEU A 505 12.15 -9.57 -31.33
C LEU A 505 11.25 -8.55 -30.62
N LYS A 506 11.06 -7.35 -31.21
CA LYS A 506 10.10 -6.34 -30.68
C LYS A 506 8.68 -6.87 -30.64
N GLU A 507 8.27 -7.60 -31.68
CA GLU A 507 6.94 -8.21 -31.77
C GLU A 507 6.76 -9.27 -30.67
N ALA A 508 7.74 -10.17 -30.49
CA ALA A 508 7.74 -11.16 -29.43
C ALA A 508 7.65 -10.53 -28.02
N TYR A 509 8.35 -9.40 -27.79
CA TYR A 509 8.24 -8.63 -26.54
C TYR A 509 6.83 -8.06 -26.36
N SER A 510 6.30 -7.39 -27.37
CA SER A 510 4.96 -6.79 -27.34
C SER A 510 3.90 -7.86 -27.03
N ASP A 511 3.92 -8.98 -27.74
CA ASP A 511 2.94 -10.06 -27.60
C ASP A 511 3.05 -10.76 -26.24
N SER A 512 4.26 -10.86 -25.71
CA SER A 512 4.47 -11.39 -24.34
C SER A 512 3.87 -10.47 -23.28
N LEU A 513 4.01 -9.17 -23.43
CA LEU A 513 3.43 -8.15 -22.54
C LEU A 513 1.91 -8.10 -22.62
N LYS A 514 1.31 -8.34 -23.81
CA LYS A 514 -0.15 -8.43 -23.95
C LYS A 514 -0.77 -9.45 -23.00
N VAL A 515 -0.09 -10.59 -22.77
CA VAL A 515 -0.58 -11.61 -21.82
C VAL A 515 -0.48 -11.15 -20.38
N VAL A 516 0.54 -10.35 -20.02
CA VAL A 516 0.63 -9.71 -18.69
C VAL A 516 -0.55 -8.74 -18.48
N TRP A 517 -0.87 -7.92 -19.50
CA TRP A 517 -2.02 -7.00 -19.44
C TRP A 517 -3.35 -7.75 -19.36
N ALA A 518 -3.52 -8.83 -20.12
CA ALA A 518 -4.70 -9.68 -20.04
C ALA A 518 -4.87 -10.31 -18.64
N PHE A 519 -3.78 -10.74 -18.01
CA PHE A 519 -3.80 -11.22 -16.62
C PHE A 519 -4.23 -10.11 -15.65
N CYS A 520 -3.66 -8.90 -15.76
CA CYS A 520 -4.05 -7.75 -14.96
C CYS A 520 -5.53 -7.40 -15.13
N CYS A 521 -6.04 -7.43 -16.37
CA CYS A 521 -7.45 -7.22 -16.69
C CYS A 521 -8.34 -8.28 -16.03
N GLY A 522 -7.98 -9.56 -16.14
CA GLY A 522 -8.73 -10.67 -15.54
C GLY A 522 -8.84 -10.55 -14.02
N ILE A 523 -7.74 -10.20 -13.34
CA ILE A 523 -7.75 -10.06 -11.88
C ILE A 523 -8.48 -8.80 -11.41
N CYS A 524 -8.41 -7.69 -12.19
CA CYS A 524 -9.24 -6.50 -11.97
C CYS A 524 -10.74 -6.82 -12.15
N GLY A 525 -11.10 -7.57 -13.17
CA GLY A 525 -12.48 -8.02 -13.41
C GLY A 525 -13.00 -8.92 -12.29
N LEU A 526 -12.16 -9.84 -11.81
CA LEU A 526 -12.51 -10.70 -10.68
C LEU A 526 -12.80 -9.88 -9.41
N ILE A 527 -11.91 -8.98 -9.04
CA ILE A 527 -12.10 -8.15 -7.84
C ILE A 527 -13.23 -7.14 -8.03
N PHE A 528 -13.51 -6.67 -9.26
CA PHE A 528 -14.69 -5.88 -9.58
C PHE A 528 -15.95 -6.62 -9.18
N VAL A 529 -16.14 -7.88 -9.65
CA VAL A 529 -17.29 -8.71 -9.29
C VAL A 529 -17.37 -8.95 -7.78
N ILE A 530 -16.25 -9.25 -7.14
CA ILE A 530 -16.20 -9.45 -5.68
C ILE A 530 -16.56 -8.16 -4.94
N SER A 531 -16.14 -6.99 -5.43
CA SER A 531 -16.39 -5.70 -4.80
C SER A 531 -17.87 -5.30 -4.77
N LEU A 532 -18.69 -5.82 -5.70
CA LEU A 532 -20.15 -5.62 -5.70
C LEU A 532 -20.83 -6.16 -4.43
N PHE A 533 -20.16 -7.10 -3.76
CA PHE A 533 -20.65 -7.66 -2.49
C PHE A 533 -20.15 -6.89 -1.26
N THR A 534 -19.46 -5.78 -1.40
CA THR A 534 -19.01 -4.93 -0.29
C THR A 534 -20.22 -4.25 0.35
N LYS A 535 -20.30 -4.28 1.69
CA LYS A 535 -21.33 -3.55 2.43
C LYS A 535 -20.87 -2.11 2.65
N SER A 536 -21.73 -1.15 2.31
CA SER A 536 -21.50 0.25 2.62
C SER A 536 -21.77 0.54 4.10
N TYR A 537 -20.84 1.15 4.79
CA TYR A 537 -20.99 1.67 6.16
C TYR A 537 -21.05 3.19 6.13
N SER A 538 -21.87 3.78 7.00
CA SER A 538 -21.93 5.23 7.14
C SER A 538 -20.60 5.78 7.66
N LEU A 539 -20.10 6.83 7.01
CA LEU A 539 -18.90 7.55 7.43
C LEU A 539 -19.18 8.57 8.55
N ASN A 540 -20.47 8.86 8.83
CA ASN A 540 -20.89 9.80 9.88
C ASN A 540 -20.90 9.15 11.28
N ARG A 541 -20.34 7.96 11.46
CA ARG A 541 -20.13 7.39 12.79
C ARG A 541 -19.13 8.25 13.54
N VAL A 542 -19.56 8.83 14.66
CA VAL A 542 -18.65 9.38 15.67
C VAL A 542 -17.93 8.16 16.25
N MET A 543 -16.72 7.91 15.78
CA MET A 543 -15.81 7.00 16.49
C MET A 543 -15.31 7.78 17.70
N THR A 544 -15.99 7.64 18.83
CA THR A 544 -15.52 8.17 20.11
C THR A 544 -14.19 7.45 20.41
N THR A 545 -13.09 8.13 20.22
CA THR A 545 -11.78 7.69 20.67
C THR A 545 -11.87 7.48 22.19
N GLN A 546 -11.13 6.54 22.77
CA GLN A 546 -11.07 6.35 24.24
C GLN A 546 -10.92 7.66 25.02
N LYS A 547 -10.28 8.66 24.41
CA LYS A 547 -10.13 10.02 24.93
C LYS A 547 -11.46 10.79 25.00
N GLY A 548 -12.39 10.61 24.06
CA GLY A 548 -13.72 11.22 24.09
C GLY A 548 -14.61 10.59 25.15
N GLN A 549 -14.51 9.28 25.37
CA GLN A 549 -15.23 8.59 26.44
C GLN A 549 -14.69 8.95 27.84
N GLU A 550 -13.38 9.16 27.99
CA GLU A 550 -12.78 9.62 29.26
C GLU A 550 -13.12 11.09 29.57
N ASP A 551 -13.18 11.95 28.54
CA ASP A 551 -13.58 13.34 28.71
C ASP A 551 -15.08 13.47 29.00
N GLU A 552 -15.93 12.65 28.36
CA GLU A 552 -17.37 12.57 28.62
C GLU A 552 -17.67 11.99 30.02
N THR A 553 -16.96 10.94 30.43
CA THR A 553 -17.06 10.39 31.79
C THR A 553 -16.47 11.32 32.86
N ARG A 554 -15.50 12.14 32.53
CA ARG A 554 -15.01 13.20 33.43
C ARG A 554 -15.99 14.36 33.53
N GLY A 555 -16.62 14.76 32.41
CA GLY A 555 -17.67 15.77 32.39
C GLY A 555 -18.83 15.35 33.30
N LEU A 556 -19.36 14.15 33.11
CA LEU A 556 -20.44 13.59 33.93
C LEU A 556 -20.05 13.40 35.42
N ARG A 557 -18.80 13.07 35.73
CA ARG A 557 -18.31 13.00 37.11
C ARG A 557 -18.14 14.37 37.78
N ASN A 558 -17.85 15.40 37.01
CA ASN A 558 -17.74 16.76 37.53
C ASN A 558 -19.12 17.39 37.74
N GLU A 559 -20.09 17.11 36.88
CA GLU A 559 -21.49 17.50 37.06
C GLU A 559 -22.11 16.81 38.29
N SER A 560 -21.84 15.53 38.52
CA SER A 560 -22.34 14.79 39.70
C SER A 560 -21.64 15.14 41.03
N ARG A 561 -20.55 15.93 41.00
CA ARG A 561 -19.86 16.44 42.19
C ARG A 561 -20.12 17.92 42.46
N GLY A 562 -20.85 18.58 41.59
CA GLY A 562 -21.24 19.98 41.73
C GLY A 562 -22.68 20.16 42.31
N GLU A 563 -23.42 19.06 42.55
CA GLU A 563 -24.61 19.02 43.37
C GLU A 563 -24.25 18.45 44.78
#